data_c06a6f7c7fda71a25a42764a0657777d
#
_entry.id   c06a6f7c7fda71a25a42764a0657777d
#
_cell.length_a   1.000
_cell.length_b   1.000
_cell.length_c   1.000
_cell.angle_alpha   90.00
_cell.angle_beta   90.00
_cell.angle_gamma   90.00
#
_symmetry.space_group_name_H-M   'P 1'
#
loop_
_entity.id
_entity.type
_entity.pdbx_description
1 polymer ?
#
loop_
_entity_poly.entity_id
_entity_poly.type
_entity_poly.pdbx_seq_one_letter_code
_entity_poly.pdbx_strand_id
1 'polypeptide(L)'
;SYIRLNYQSDITISDVASQTGVGERYLRKLFSQYLNLSPLDYLNQIRINKAIELLRNTEMSVKEVCFACGFQSPQYFSRIFKQQMGISPREVTK
;
A
#
# COMPACT_ATOMS: atom_id res chain seq x y z
N SER A 1 -1.61 2.99 13.77
CA SER A 1 -0.16 2.94 13.51
C SER A 1 0.26 4.01 12.52
N TYR A 2 1.54 4.29 12.49
CA TYR A 2 2.09 5.31 11.59
C TYR A 2 1.76 4.98 10.11
N ILE A 3 1.90 3.73 9.71
CA ILE A 3 1.63 3.31 8.33
C ILE A 3 0.17 3.53 7.97
N ARG A 4 -0.75 3.16 8.85
CA ARG A 4 -2.19 3.30 8.58
C ARG A 4 -2.62 4.76 8.48
N LEU A 5 -1.98 5.63 9.24
CA LEU A 5 -2.32 7.06 9.23
C LEU A 5 -1.66 7.79 8.05
N ASN A 6 -0.57 7.25 7.49
CA ASN A 6 0.24 7.94 6.50
C ASN A 6 0.41 7.20 5.18
N TYR A 7 -0.40 6.17 4.91
CA TYR A 7 -0.23 5.37 3.70
C TYR A 7 -0.41 6.17 2.40
N GLN A 8 -1.12 7.28 2.48
CA GLN A 8 -1.35 8.15 1.31
C GLN A 8 -0.15 9.02 0.99
N SER A 9 0.77 9.15 1.94
CA SER A 9 1.98 9.94 1.77
C SER A 9 3.10 9.11 1.17
N ASP A 10 4.14 9.78 0.70
CA ASP A 10 5.33 9.13 0.18
C ASP A 10 6.23 8.73 1.35
N ILE A 11 5.82 7.69 2.07
CA ILE A 11 6.59 7.19 3.22
C ILE A 11 7.46 6.01 2.81
N THR A 12 8.59 5.88 3.51
CA THR A 12 9.53 4.79 3.32
C THR A 12 9.64 3.98 4.60
N ILE A 13 10.29 2.82 4.52
CA ILE A 13 10.58 2.01 5.71
C ILE A 13 11.47 2.80 6.68
N SER A 14 12.37 3.61 6.13
CA SER A 14 13.21 4.49 6.94
C SER A 14 12.37 5.47 7.75
N ASP A 15 11.34 6.05 7.13
CA ASP A 15 10.41 6.96 7.83
C ASP A 15 9.67 6.22 8.94
N VAL A 16 9.20 5.02 8.68
CA VAL A 16 8.48 4.22 9.67
C VAL A 16 9.41 3.90 10.85
N ALA A 17 10.63 3.49 10.58
CA ALA A 17 11.62 3.19 11.62
C ALA A 17 11.90 4.42 12.47
N SER A 18 12.07 5.58 11.83
CA SER A 18 12.32 6.85 12.52
C SER A 18 11.17 7.20 13.47
N GLN A 19 9.94 7.06 13.01
CA GLN A 19 8.76 7.42 13.81
C GLN A 19 8.51 6.47 14.97
N THR A 20 8.88 5.20 14.81
CA THR A 20 8.66 4.20 15.86
C THR A 20 9.85 4.08 16.83
N GLY A 21 10.97 4.69 16.49
CA GLY A 21 12.16 4.65 17.33
C GLY A 21 12.92 3.33 17.28
N VAL A 22 12.64 2.46 16.31
CA VAL A 22 13.34 1.18 16.13
C VAL A 22 14.11 1.21 14.81
N GLY A 23 15.16 0.38 14.71
CA GLY A 23 15.94 0.27 13.49
C GLY A 23 15.18 -0.46 12.40
N GLU A 24 15.51 -0.20 11.13
CA GLU A 24 14.84 -0.83 9.99
C GLU A 24 14.95 -2.35 10.03
N ARG A 25 16.13 -2.87 10.37
CA ARG A 25 16.33 -4.33 10.45
C ARG A 25 15.42 -4.97 11.47
N TYR A 26 15.30 -4.34 12.63
CA TYR A 26 14.45 -4.84 13.71
C TYR A 26 12.98 -4.77 13.30
N LEU A 27 12.59 -3.67 12.67
CA LEU A 27 11.23 -3.49 12.17
C LEU A 27 10.85 -4.56 11.16
N ARG A 28 11.74 -4.84 10.20
CA ARG A 28 11.50 -5.92 9.22
C ARG A 28 11.37 -7.28 9.88
N LYS A 29 12.18 -7.53 10.90
CA LYS A 29 12.12 -8.78 11.65
C LYS A 29 10.78 -8.94 12.36
N LEU A 30 10.30 -7.87 12.99
CA LEU A 30 9.00 -7.89 13.67
C LEU A 30 7.85 -8.16 12.69
N PHE A 31 7.86 -7.49 11.54
CA PHE A 31 6.82 -7.70 10.53
C PHE A 31 6.85 -9.14 10.00
N SER A 32 8.02 -9.65 9.72
CA SER A 32 8.17 -11.03 9.25
C SER A 32 7.69 -12.03 10.29
N GLN A 33 8.03 -11.80 11.55
CA GLN A 33 7.74 -12.73 12.65
C GLN A 33 6.26 -12.75 13.02
N TYR A 34 5.61 -11.58 13.08
CA TYR A 34 4.25 -11.47 13.58
C TYR A 34 3.19 -11.36 12.49
N LEU A 35 3.53 -10.81 11.32
CA LEU A 35 2.58 -10.60 10.24
C LEU A 35 2.90 -11.42 9.01
N ASN A 36 4.07 -12.04 8.98
CA ASN A 36 4.58 -12.79 7.82
C ASN A 36 4.63 -11.91 6.57
N LEU A 37 4.91 -10.61 6.75
CA LEU A 37 4.97 -9.60 5.70
C LEU A 37 6.15 -8.67 5.97
N SER A 38 6.72 -8.09 4.90
CA SER A 38 7.64 -6.97 5.08
C SER A 38 6.83 -5.69 5.37
N PRO A 39 7.46 -4.65 5.95
CA PRO A 39 6.77 -3.37 6.12
C PRO A 39 6.25 -2.79 4.82
N LEU A 40 6.99 -2.97 3.71
CA LEU A 40 6.54 -2.49 2.40
C LEU A 40 5.31 -3.26 1.92
N ASP A 41 5.30 -4.58 2.11
CA ASP A 41 4.15 -5.39 1.73
C ASP A 41 2.92 -5.00 2.54
N TYR A 42 3.09 -4.71 3.81
CA TYR A 42 2.01 -4.25 4.68
C TYR A 42 1.44 -2.91 4.19
N LEU A 43 2.32 -1.97 3.88
CA LEU A 43 1.92 -0.67 3.35
C LEU A 43 1.16 -0.83 2.04
N ASN A 44 1.69 -1.66 1.12
CA ASN A 44 1.03 -1.91 -0.15
C ASN A 44 -0.33 -2.58 0.04
N GLN A 45 -0.46 -3.47 1.01
CA GLN A 45 -1.73 -4.12 1.29
C GLN A 45 -2.79 -3.11 1.75
N ILE A 46 -2.42 -2.17 2.62
CA ILE A 46 -3.32 -1.11 3.07
C ILE A 46 -3.74 -0.24 1.88
N ARG A 47 -2.78 0.14 1.03
CA ARG A 47 -3.06 0.96 -0.15
C ARG A 47 -3.99 0.25 -1.13
N ILE A 48 -3.76 -1.04 -1.38
CA ILE A 48 -4.59 -1.83 -2.29
C ILE A 48 -6.00 -2.00 -1.74
N ASN A 49 -6.16 -2.24 -0.44
CA ASN A 49 -7.48 -2.35 0.18
C ASN A 49 -8.28 -1.06 -0.01
N LYS A 50 -7.63 0.09 0.17
CA LYS A 50 -8.28 1.38 -0.06
C LYS A 50 -8.61 1.59 -1.54
N ALA A 51 -7.72 1.14 -2.44
CA ALA A 51 -7.94 1.23 -3.87
C ALA A 51 -9.19 0.46 -4.29
N ILE A 52 -9.37 -0.75 -3.78
CA ILE A 52 -10.57 -1.56 -4.07
C ILE A 52 -11.82 -0.80 -3.67
N GLU A 53 -11.81 -0.23 -2.48
CA GLU A 53 -12.95 0.55 -1.97
C GLU A 53 -13.28 1.72 -2.91
N LEU A 54 -12.25 2.47 -3.33
CA LEU A 54 -12.45 3.62 -4.22
C LEU A 54 -12.90 3.19 -5.61
N LEU A 55 -12.34 2.11 -6.14
CA LEU A 55 -12.71 1.61 -7.47
C LEU A 55 -14.16 1.12 -7.51
N ARG A 56 -14.64 0.55 -6.42
CA ARG A 56 -16.01 0.01 -6.36
C ARG A 56 -17.07 1.08 -6.04
N ASN A 57 -16.70 2.07 -5.22
CA ASN A 57 -17.67 2.97 -4.62
C ASN A 57 -17.63 4.40 -5.17
N THR A 58 -16.73 4.70 -6.10
CA THR A 58 -16.62 6.04 -6.67
C THR A 58 -16.49 5.97 -8.19
N GLU A 59 -16.58 7.15 -8.82
CA GLU A 59 -16.38 7.30 -10.27
C GLU A 59 -14.94 7.64 -10.62
N MET A 60 -14.02 7.52 -9.66
CA MET A 60 -12.61 7.84 -9.89
C MET A 60 -12.01 6.90 -10.93
N SER A 61 -11.15 7.45 -11.78
CA SER A 61 -10.39 6.64 -12.73
C SER A 61 -9.33 5.81 -12.00
N VAL A 62 -8.82 4.78 -12.66
CA VAL A 62 -7.73 3.96 -12.11
C VAL A 62 -6.53 4.84 -11.75
N LYS A 63 -6.20 5.81 -12.62
CA LYS A 63 -5.08 6.73 -12.37
C LYS A 63 -5.32 7.59 -11.13
N GLU A 64 -6.53 8.11 -10.99
CA GLU A 64 -6.90 8.90 -9.81
C GLU A 64 -6.83 8.08 -8.53
N VAL A 65 -7.32 6.85 -8.57
CA VAL A 65 -7.26 5.94 -7.43
C VAL A 65 -5.81 5.64 -7.06
N CYS A 66 -4.97 5.40 -8.06
CA CYS A 66 -3.53 5.14 -7.85
C CYS A 66 -2.89 6.24 -6.98
N PHE A 67 -3.07 7.49 -7.37
CA PHE A 67 -2.46 8.60 -6.63
C PHE A 67 -3.17 8.88 -5.30
N ALA A 68 -4.47 8.71 -5.25
CA ALA A 68 -5.23 8.90 -4.01
C ALA A 68 -4.81 7.90 -2.92
N CYS A 69 -4.35 6.73 -3.31
CA CYS A 69 -3.91 5.69 -2.37
C CYS A 69 -2.44 5.80 -1.99
N GLY A 70 -1.71 6.76 -2.56
CA GLY A 70 -0.32 6.99 -2.22
C GLY A 70 0.69 6.33 -3.14
N PHE A 71 0.25 5.68 -4.21
CA PHE A 71 1.17 5.16 -5.23
C PHE A 71 1.65 6.32 -6.11
N GLN A 72 2.89 6.25 -6.56
CA GLN A 72 3.47 7.29 -7.39
C GLN A 72 3.55 6.92 -8.87
N SER A 73 3.40 5.63 -9.18
CA SER A 73 3.50 5.12 -10.53
C SER A 73 2.31 4.22 -10.83
N PRO A 74 1.53 4.52 -11.88
CA PRO A 74 0.43 3.65 -12.29
C PRO A 74 0.90 2.25 -12.66
N GLN A 75 2.09 2.11 -13.23
CA GLN A 75 2.65 0.82 -13.60
C GLN A 75 2.92 -0.03 -12.35
N TYR A 76 3.55 0.58 -11.34
CA TYR A 76 3.82 -0.11 -10.08
C TYR A 76 2.52 -0.48 -9.37
N PHE A 77 1.56 0.45 -9.33
CA PHE A 77 0.25 0.20 -8.75
C PHE A 77 -0.43 -0.99 -9.39
N SER A 78 -0.48 -1.02 -10.73
CA SER A 78 -1.13 -2.12 -11.46
C SER A 78 -0.46 -3.45 -11.19
N ARG A 79 0.88 -3.46 -11.12
CA ARG A 79 1.62 -4.68 -10.84
C ARG A 79 1.32 -5.21 -9.43
N ILE A 80 1.37 -4.34 -8.43
CA ILE A 80 1.11 -4.73 -7.03
C ILE A 80 -0.35 -5.15 -6.87
N PHE A 81 -1.27 -4.43 -7.49
CA PHE A 81 -2.70 -4.76 -7.45
C PHE A 81 -2.94 -6.17 -7.99
N LYS A 82 -2.38 -6.46 -9.16
CA LYS A 82 -2.54 -7.77 -9.78
C LYS A 82 -1.88 -8.88 -8.95
N GLN A 83 -0.73 -8.62 -8.34
CA GLN A 83 -0.08 -9.59 -7.47
C GLN A 83 -0.95 -9.96 -6.27
N GLN A 84 -1.61 -8.97 -5.66
CA GLN A 84 -2.39 -9.20 -4.46
C GLN A 84 -3.81 -9.68 -4.75
N MET A 85 -4.41 -9.20 -5.84
CA MET A 85 -5.81 -9.48 -6.13
C MET A 85 -6.04 -10.53 -7.22
N GLY A 86 -5.01 -10.83 -8.00
CA GLY A 86 -5.13 -11.78 -9.11
C GLY A 86 -5.77 -11.18 -10.37
N ILE A 87 -6.27 -9.96 -10.29
CA ILE A 87 -6.89 -9.26 -11.43
C ILE A 87 -6.36 -7.83 -11.49
N SER A 88 -6.54 -7.18 -12.63
CA SER A 88 -6.08 -5.80 -12.80
C SER A 88 -7.08 -4.81 -12.19
N PRO A 89 -6.65 -3.57 -11.88
CA PRO A 89 -7.57 -2.57 -11.35
C PRO A 89 -8.75 -2.29 -12.26
N ARG A 90 -8.56 -2.36 -13.58
CA ARG A 90 -9.63 -2.12 -14.53
C ARG A 90 -10.76 -3.13 -14.42
N GLU A 91 -10.45 -4.34 -14.01
CA GLU A 91 -11.45 -5.41 -13.88
C GLU A 91 -12.33 -5.21 -12.65
N VAL A 92 -11.92 -4.38 -11.71
CA VAL A 92 -12.69 -4.06 -10.51
C VAL A 92 -13.66 -2.91 -10.76
N THR A 93 -13.33 -1.99 -11.65
CA THR A 93 -14.20 -0.83 -11.95
C THR A 93 -15.48 -1.30 -12.64
N LYS A 94 -16.54 -0.53 -12.43
CA LYS A 94 -17.83 -0.81 -13.03
C LYS A 94 -17.84 -0.57 -14.53
#